data_c471cdc7dc5f4cf166bf49f3a9a83357
#
_entry.id   c471cdc7dc5f4cf166bf49f3a9a83357
#
_cell.length_a   1.000
_cell.length_b   1.000
_cell.length_c   1.000
_cell.angle_alpha   90.00
_cell.angle_beta   90.00
_cell.angle_gamma   90.00
#
_symmetry.space_group_name_H-M   'P 1'
#
loop_
_entity.id
_entity.type
_entity.pdbx_description
1 polymer ?
#
loop_
_entity_poly.entity_id
_entity_poly.type
_entity_poly.pdbx_seq_one_letter_code
_entity_poly.pdbx_strand_id
1 'polypeptide(L)'
;MAITLDLSAEAKEYVDEANRASDPAWSSWLAFLLLLTYVVVTLAGVNHKALLLNSPVKLPIINADIPLVGFFQYAPLLFLLVYLSLLVQHVILARKYRKFTDAIAPYEMETGNEHPLRERVHSYVFSQIAAGPKANLITKFMMQLIVYVTFSVLPIITLLYFQIKFLPYHDVSITYWHRIAVILGFAMLILLTPLMQNTGPARRKWDIKVGPQAEAWEASGTQVLLVLILLPLVVGFSWLIATVPDEWIDRRLGFVAPASVRGGAEEEARLLNPLVRSIVYDRLQSDDDKGWWRRWLLSYRVLIVEDTDLGDDEDAKIVLRERNFRFALLSRSDLHRADLAWADLRAAQLWKTLAKGKLKDAQLQGAFLKEAQLQGAQLNSAQLQDVDLSKAQLQGAELSYANLEGADLRGAKLQGADLSGANLQGADLEGAQLQGAKLDGVQLQGANLASADIWLVDFPHDLATESPAPSGVADLKMSPLSPEAKAQLKQDLNASITDPAVLAVVMSRLDEILRDEPPNWDDGNDWTDYISKAKKPSSEELAR
;
A
#
# COMPACT_ATOMS: atom_id res chain seq x y z
N MET A 1 33.47 -51.29 38.33
CA MET A 1 32.64 -52.20 37.51
C MET A 1 31.15 -52.10 37.85
N ALA A 2 30.72 -52.10 39.10
CA ALA A 2 29.28 -51.95 39.47
C ALA A 2 28.71 -50.55 39.13
N ILE A 3 29.48 -49.48 39.41
CA ILE A 3 29.10 -48.10 39.13
C ILE A 3 28.97 -47.83 37.63
N THR A 4 29.81 -48.44 36.80
CA THR A 4 29.76 -48.31 35.30
C THR A 4 28.56 -49.02 34.67
N LEU A 5 28.07 -50.10 35.30
CA LEU A 5 26.88 -50.84 34.87
C LEU A 5 25.58 -50.09 35.19
N ASP A 6 25.53 -49.40 36.32
CA ASP A 6 24.36 -48.64 36.78
C ASP A 6 24.20 -47.35 35.93
N LEU A 7 25.28 -46.60 35.67
CA LEU A 7 25.31 -45.44 34.80
C LEU A 7 24.93 -45.77 33.33
N SER A 8 25.24 -46.96 32.84
CA SER A 8 24.85 -47.37 31.50
C SER A 8 23.35 -47.72 31.38
N ALA A 9 22.74 -48.20 32.45
CA ALA A 9 21.30 -48.46 32.52
C ALA A 9 20.50 -47.16 32.55
N GLU A 10 20.91 -46.19 33.37
CA GLU A 10 20.31 -44.87 33.44
C GLU A 10 20.45 -44.08 32.13
N ALA A 11 21.61 -44.06 31.52
CA ALA A 11 21.83 -43.43 30.20
C ALA A 11 20.96 -44.05 29.10
N LYS A 12 20.70 -45.34 29.15
CA LYS A 12 19.81 -46.04 28.22
C LYS A 12 18.36 -45.59 28.42
N GLU A 13 17.91 -45.43 29.66
CA GLU A 13 16.56 -44.94 29.98
C GLU A 13 16.39 -43.50 29.43
N TYR A 14 17.37 -42.60 29.63
CA TYR A 14 17.32 -41.23 29.14
C TYR A 14 17.27 -41.14 27.60
N VAL A 15 18.05 -41.94 26.86
CA VAL A 15 17.98 -41.93 25.41
C VAL A 15 16.65 -42.45 24.90
N ASP A 16 16.09 -43.51 25.56
CA ASP A 16 14.79 -44.06 25.17
C ASP A 16 13.65 -43.07 25.47
N GLU A 17 13.72 -42.31 26.59
CA GLU A 17 12.78 -41.22 26.91
C GLU A 17 12.90 -40.07 25.89
N ALA A 18 14.10 -39.68 25.54
CA ALA A 18 14.33 -38.61 24.57
C ALA A 18 13.86 -39.02 23.15
N ASN A 19 14.12 -40.26 22.73
CA ASN A 19 13.65 -40.79 21.46
C ASN A 19 12.12 -40.81 21.37
N ARG A 20 11.43 -41.25 22.41
CA ARG A 20 9.96 -41.18 22.47
C ARG A 20 9.41 -39.75 22.37
N ALA A 21 10.16 -38.75 22.83
CA ALA A 21 9.79 -37.35 22.67
C ALA A 21 10.16 -36.78 21.31
N SER A 22 11.04 -37.44 20.56
CA SER A 22 11.44 -36.99 19.21
C SER A 22 10.36 -37.21 18.16
N ASP A 23 9.52 -38.26 18.27
CA ASP A 23 8.45 -38.55 17.33
C ASP A 23 7.41 -37.42 17.22
N PRO A 24 6.81 -36.93 18.33
CA PRO A 24 5.89 -35.82 18.27
C PRO A 24 6.59 -34.51 17.87
N ALA A 25 7.84 -34.29 18.25
CA ALA A 25 8.60 -33.12 17.83
C ALA A 25 8.87 -33.10 16.32
N TRP A 26 9.26 -34.24 15.75
CA TRP A 26 9.40 -34.43 14.30
C TRP A 26 8.08 -34.17 13.57
N SER A 27 6.99 -34.77 14.04
CA SER A 27 5.66 -34.59 13.43
C SER A 27 5.20 -33.13 13.48
N SER A 28 5.43 -32.44 14.60
CA SER A 28 5.13 -31.02 14.74
C SER A 28 5.98 -30.13 13.83
N TRP A 29 7.26 -30.46 13.66
CA TRP A 29 8.14 -29.73 12.76
C TRP A 29 7.70 -29.90 11.31
N LEU A 30 7.35 -31.12 10.88
CA LEU A 30 6.83 -31.38 9.53
C LEU A 30 5.50 -30.65 9.30
N ALA A 31 4.58 -30.72 10.26
CA ALA A 31 3.30 -30.00 10.20
C ALA A 31 3.49 -28.50 10.12
N PHE A 32 4.48 -27.95 10.83
CA PHE A 32 4.82 -26.54 10.75
C PHE A 32 5.38 -26.15 9.36
N LEU A 33 6.24 -26.96 8.76
CA LEU A 33 6.74 -26.72 7.40
C LEU A 33 5.62 -26.75 6.36
N LEU A 34 4.67 -27.66 6.52
CA LEU A 34 3.48 -27.71 5.65
C LEU A 34 2.61 -26.46 5.84
N LEU A 35 2.36 -26.05 7.09
CA LEU A 35 1.63 -24.81 7.39
C LEU A 35 2.33 -23.58 6.78
N LEU A 36 3.66 -23.51 6.93
CA LEU A 36 4.46 -22.41 6.38
C LEU A 36 4.33 -22.34 4.86
N THR A 37 4.50 -23.49 4.19
CA THR A 37 4.32 -23.61 2.73
C THR A 37 2.91 -23.20 2.32
N TYR A 38 1.90 -23.69 3.03
CA TYR A 38 0.51 -23.35 2.81
C TYR A 38 0.24 -21.84 2.92
N VAL A 39 0.74 -21.21 3.99
CA VAL A 39 0.63 -19.76 4.20
C VAL A 39 1.31 -18.98 3.07
N VAL A 40 2.53 -19.37 2.69
CA VAL A 40 3.28 -18.70 1.62
C VAL A 40 2.54 -18.79 0.28
N VAL A 41 2.00 -19.95 -0.07
CA VAL A 41 1.19 -20.14 -1.29
C VAL A 41 -0.08 -19.30 -1.25
N THR A 42 -0.78 -19.28 -0.11
CA THR A 42 -1.98 -18.44 0.07
C THR A 42 -1.66 -16.96 -0.11
N LEU A 43 -0.60 -16.46 0.52
CA LEU A 43 -0.15 -15.07 0.39
C LEU A 43 0.28 -14.73 -1.04
N ALA A 44 0.93 -15.68 -1.75
CA ALA A 44 1.34 -15.48 -3.15
C ALA A 44 0.12 -15.24 -4.06
N GLY A 45 -1.01 -15.87 -3.77
CA GLY A 45 -2.26 -15.68 -4.51
C GLY A 45 -2.93 -14.31 -4.33
N VAL A 46 -2.56 -13.55 -3.29
CA VAL A 46 -3.11 -12.20 -3.08
C VAL A 46 -2.39 -11.21 -4.01
N ASN A 47 -3.14 -10.60 -4.91
CA ASN A 47 -2.67 -9.60 -5.85
C ASN A 47 -3.25 -8.21 -5.53
N HIS A 48 -2.80 -7.18 -6.24
CA HIS A 48 -3.25 -5.79 -6.02
C HIS A 48 -4.74 -5.60 -6.36
N LYS A 49 -5.28 -6.31 -7.37
CA LYS A 49 -6.71 -6.29 -7.71
C LYS A 49 -7.55 -6.83 -6.52
N ALA A 50 -7.13 -7.95 -5.93
CA ALA A 50 -7.80 -8.49 -4.74
C ALA A 50 -7.76 -7.53 -3.54
N LEU A 51 -6.63 -6.83 -3.34
CA LEU A 51 -6.50 -5.79 -2.32
C LEU A 51 -7.42 -4.60 -2.60
N LEU A 52 -7.51 -4.15 -3.84
CA LEU A 52 -8.40 -3.07 -4.24
C LEU A 52 -9.86 -3.42 -3.97
N LEU A 53 -10.31 -4.58 -4.45
CA LEU A 53 -11.70 -5.02 -4.36
C LEU A 53 -12.08 -5.58 -2.98
N ASN A 54 -11.11 -5.66 -2.03
CA ASN A 54 -11.29 -6.36 -0.75
C ASN A 54 -11.81 -7.79 -0.94
N SER A 55 -11.35 -8.46 -2.00
CA SER A 55 -11.81 -9.80 -2.36
C SER A 55 -11.40 -10.81 -1.30
N PRO A 56 -12.23 -11.80 -0.96
CA PRO A 56 -11.88 -12.80 0.03
C PRO A 56 -10.63 -13.58 -0.38
N VAL A 57 -9.83 -13.97 0.62
CA VAL A 57 -8.66 -14.82 0.42
C VAL A 57 -9.12 -16.27 0.27
N LYS A 58 -8.83 -16.88 -0.88
CA LYS A 58 -9.14 -18.29 -1.12
C LYS A 58 -8.07 -19.18 -0.50
N LEU A 59 -8.50 -20.08 0.38
CA LEU A 59 -7.60 -21.06 0.98
C LEU A 59 -7.44 -22.28 0.06
N PRO A 60 -6.23 -22.55 -0.47
CA PRO A 60 -6.03 -23.48 -1.59
C PRO A 60 -6.51 -24.93 -1.34
N ILE A 61 -6.40 -25.43 -0.10
CA ILE A 61 -6.71 -26.83 0.24
C ILE A 61 -8.15 -26.96 0.75
N ILE A 62 -8.61 -26.00 1.56
CA ILE A 62 -9.90 -26.07 2.26
C ILE A 62 -11.01 -25.52 1.35
N ASN A 63 -10.65 -24.82 0.28
CA ASN A 63 -11.57 -24.13 -0.64
C ASN A 63 -12.59 -23.23 0.10
N ALA A 64 -12.11 -22.56 1.16
CA ALA A 64 -12.91 -21.63 1.96
C ALA A 64 -12.48 -20.19 1.65
N ASP A 65 -13.47 -19.31 1.59
CA ASP A 65 -13.26 -17.88 1.40
C ASP A 65 -13.22 -17.18 2.76
N ILE A 66 -12.10 -16.53 3.05
CA ILE A 66 -11.93 -15.73 4.29
C ILE A 66 -11.88 -14.24 3.92
N PRO A 67 -12.60 -13.36 4.65
CA PRO A 67 -12.49 -11.93 4.45
C PRO A 67 -11.02 -11.47 4.49
N LEU A 68 -10.58 -10.71 3.48
CA LEU A 68 -9.17 -10.33 3.30
C LEU A 68 -8.59 -9.65 4.54
N VAL A 69 -9.27 -8.65 5.07
CA VAL A 69 -8.84 -7.90 6.26
C VAL A 69 -8.68 -8.83 7.46
N GLY A 70 -9.69 -9.70 7.71
CA GLY A 70 -9.65 -10.68 8.79
C GLY A 70 -8.49 -11.67 8.66
N PHE A 71 -8.21 -12.13 7.43
CA PHE A 71 -7.06 -13.01 7.19
C PHE A 71 -5.74 -12.33 7.57
N PHE A 72 -5.48 -11.12 7.09
CA PHE A 72 -4.24 -10.40 7.40
C PHE A 72 -4.14 -9.97 8.86
N GLN A 73 -5.26 -9.77 9.54
CA GLN A 73 -5.28 -9.43 10.97
C GLN A 73 -4.99 -10.62 11.86
N TYR A 74 -5.59 -11.80 11.60
CA TYR A 74 -5.56 -12.92 12.53
C TYR A 74 -4.57 -14.02 12.16
N ALA A 75 -4.30 -14.25 10.87
CA ALA A 75 -3.41 -15.33 10.45
C ALA A 75 -1.96 -15.20 10.98
N PRO A 76 -1.34 -14.00 11.08
CA PRO A 76 -0.01 -13.86 11.68
C PRO A 76 0.01 -14.26 13.15
N LEU A 77 -1.06 -14.00 13.93
CA LEU A 77 -1.15 -14.37 15.34
C LEU A 77 -1.29 -15.89 15.49
N LEU A 78 -2.15 -16.51 14.68
CA LEU A 78 -2.29 -17.96 14.66
C LEU A 78 -0.97 -18.65 14.29
N PHE A 79 -0.28 -18.12 13.27
CA PHE A 79 1.04 -18.59 12.87
C PHE A 79 2.04 -18.52 14.04
N LEU A 80 2.08 -17.41 14.78
CA LEU A 80 2.95 -17.25 15.95
C LEU A 80 2.63 -18.24 17.07
N LEU A 81 1.35 -18.55 17.32
CA LEU A 81 0.97 -19.55 18.33
C LEU A 81 1.46 -20.94 17.96
N VAL A 82 1.31 -21.36 16.70
CA VAL A 82 1.84 -22.65 16.22
C VAL A 82 3.36 -22.67 16.27
N TYR A 83 3.99 -21.56 15.91
CA TYR A 83 5.44 -21.41 15.97
C TYR A 83 5.97 -21.48 17.42
N LEU A 84 5.32 -20.82 18.36
CA LEU A 84 5.64 -20.91 19.79
C LEU A 84 5.53 -22.37 20.29
N SER A 85 4.45 -23.07 19.94
CA SER A 85 4.26 -24.47 20.29
C SER A 85 5.41 -25.35 19.77
N LEU A 86 5.83 -25.13 18.52
CA LEU A 86 6.97 -25.82 17.95
C LEU A 86 8.25 -25.58 18.75
N LEU A 87 8.59 -24.33 19.04
CA LEU A 87 9.80 -23.97 19.78
C LEU A 87 9.80 -24.57 21.19
N VAL A 88 8.67 -24.50 21.91
CA VAL A 88 8.54 -25.07 23.25
C VAL A 88 8.74 -26.58 23.26
N GLN A 89 8.16 -27.30 22.28
CA GLN A 89 8.39 -28.75 22.14
C GLN A 89 9.87 -29.10 21.93
N HIS A 90 10.58 -28.29 21.14
CA HIS A 90 12.02 -28.50 20.91
C HIS A 90 12.89 -28.12 22.12
N VAL A 91 12.48 -27.15 22.91
CA VAL A 91 13.12 -26.87 24.22
C VAL A 91 12.96 -28.07 25.18
N ILE A 92 11.76 -28.65 25.23
CA ILE A 92 11.50 -29.86 26.08
C ILE A 92 12.37 -31.02 25.55
N LEU A 93 12.43 -31.24 24.26
CA LEU A 93 13.24 -32.28 23.66
C LEU A 93 14.76 -32.06 23.93
N ALA A 94 15.25 -30.84 23.78
CA ALA A 94 16.64 -30.49 24.09
C ALA A 94 16.99 -30.79 25.55
N ARG A 95 16.07 -30.48 26.50
CA ARG A 95 16.28 -30.79 27.92
C ARG A 95 16.39 -32.30 28.20
N LYS A 96 15.62 -33.15 27.49
CA LYS A 96 15.73 -34.58 27.59
C LYS A 96 17.04 -35.13 27.06
N TYR A 97 17.47 -34.64 25.88
CA TYR A 97 18.78 -35.01 25.33
C TYR A 97 19.94 -34.51 26.17
N ARG A 98 19.81 -33.38 26.87
CA ARG A 98 20.81 -32.92 27.84
C ARG A 98 21.03 -33.92 28.95
N LYS A 99 19.96 -34.42 29.60
CA LYS A 99 20.07 -35.47 30.64
C LYS A 99 20.84 -36.70 30.14
N PHE A 100 20.56 -37.12 28.89
CA PHE A 100 21.29 -38.21 28.27
C PHE A 100 22.78 -37.87 28.04
N THR A 101 23.09 -36.69 27.47
CA THR A 101 24.48 -36.30 27.22
C THR A 101 25.27 -36.13 28.53
N ASP A 102 24.66 -35.60 29.57
CA ASP A 102 25.28 -35.47 30.91
C ASP A 102 25.56 -36.84 31.54
N ALA A 103 24.67 -37.81 31.35
CA ALA A 103 24.84 -39.17 31.87
C ALA A 103 25.98 -39.96 31.18
N ILE A 104 26.23 -39.70 29.89
CA ILE A 104 27.30 -40.37 29.13
C ILE A 104 28.66 -39.63 29.20
N ALA A 105 28.64 -38.34 29.60
CA ALA A 105 29.84 -37.52 29.61
C ALA A 105 31.01 -38.09 30.45
N PRO A 106 30.82 -38.68 31.64
CA PRO A 106 31.91 -39.26 32.41
C PRO A 106 32.63 -40.39 31.63
N TYR A 107 31.88 -41.26 30.96
CA TYR A 107 32.44 -42.33 30.12
C TYR A 107 33.28 -41.75 28.95
N GLU A 108 32.78 -40.74 28.27
CA GLU A 108 33.47 -40.13 27.13
C GLU A 108 34.72 -39.35 27.57
N MET A 109 34.71 -38.75 28.76
CA MET A 109 35.88 -38.07 29.33
C MET A 109 36.98 -39.08 29.75
N GLU A 110 36.57 -40.23 30.29
CA GLU A 110 37.51 -41.24 30.77
C GLU A 110 38.13 -42.06 29.60
N THR A 111 37.32 -42.42 28.61
CA THR A 111 37.74 -43.28 27.53
C THR A 111 38.29 -42.54 26.30
N GLY A 112 37.99 -41.25 26.16
CA GLY A 112 38.28 -40.47 24.94
C GLY A 112 37.45 -40.88 23.72
N ASN A 113 36.56 -41.86 23.84
CA ASN A 113 35.75 -42.43 22.78
C ASN A 113 34.26 -42.02 22.96
N GLU A 114 33.52 -42.02 21.87
CA GLU A 114 32.07 -41.78 21.92
C GLU A 114 31.36 -42.98 22.54
N HIS A 115 30.30 -42.67 23.32
CA HIS A 115 29.49 -43.70 23.94
C HIS A 115 28.62 -44.40 22.88
N PRO A 116 28.53 -45.75 22.84
CA PRO A 116 27.78 -46.49 21.80
C PRO A 116 26.29 -46.14 21.73
N LEU A 117 25.70 -45.66 22.83
CA LEU A 117 24.29 -45.21 22.86
C LEU A 117 24.01 -44.02 21.99
N ARG A 118 25.01 -43.27 21.52
CA ARG A 118 24.82 -42.17 20.55
C ARG A 118 24.26 -42.65 19.21
N GLU A 119 24.58 -43.88 18.81
CA GLU A 119 24.06 -44.51 17.60
C GLU A 119 22.54 -44.84 17.71
N ARG A 120 22.00 -44.89 18.93
CA ARG A 120 20.57 -45.10 19.17
C ARG A 120 19.72 -43.82 19.18
N VAL A 121 20.35 -42.65 19.06
CA VAL A 121 19.64 -41.39 19.01
C VAL A 121 18.77 -41.35 17.76
N HIS A 122 17.54 -40.88 17.92
CA HIS A 122 16.57 -40.77 16.83
C HIS A 122 17.13 -40.04 15.60
N SER A 123 16.81 -40.48 14.38
CA SER A 123 17.31 -39.94 13.13
C SER A 123 16.86 -38.53 12.78
N TYR A 124 15.99 -37.93 13.58
CA TYR A 124 15.57 -36.54 13.42
C TYR A 124 16.77 -35.58 13.49
N VAL A 125 16.88 -34.66 12.51
CA VAL A 125 18.03 -33.75 12.37
C VAL A 125 18.36 -32.99 13.65
N PHE A 126 17.36 -32.48 14.36
CA PHE A 126 17.55 -31.81 15.63
C PHE A 126 18.12 -32.74 16.71
N SER A 127 17.59 -33.96 16.80
CA SER A 127 18.05 -34.98 17.75
C SER A 127 19.51 -35.37 17.48
N GLN A 128 19.88 -35.52 16.21
CA GLN A 128 21.26 -35.85 15.76
C GLN A 128 22.23 -34.72 16.13
N ILE A 129 21.83 -33.44 15.99
CA ILE A 129 22.65 -32.28 16.42
C ILE A 129 22.78 -32.26 17.94
N ALA A 130 21.70 -32.54 18.66
CA ALA A 130 21.65 -32.46 20.12
C ALA A 130 22.50 -33.53 20.79
N ALA A 131 22.46 -34.79 20.32
CA ALA A 131 23.06 -35.91 21.04
C ALA A 131 23.55 -37.07 20.14
N GLY A 132 23.47 -36.96 18.83
CA GLY A 132 23.92 -38.00 17.87
C GLY A 132 25.43 -38.22 17.88
N PRO A 133 25.92 -39.22 17.11
CA PRO A 133 27.34 -39.46 16.91
C PRO A 133 28.03 -38.27 16.20
N LYS A 134 29.35 -38.17 16.33
CA LYS A 134 30.13 -37.10 15.68
C LYS A 134 30.03 -37.23 14.17
N ALA A 135 29.33 -36.33 13.55
CA ALA A 135 29.26 -36.20 12.11
C ALA A 135 30.52 -35.48 11.56
N ASN A 136 30.87 -35.77 10.31
CA ASN A 136 31.90 -34.97 9.63
C ASN A 136 31.46 -33.48 9.53
N LEU A 137 32.43 -32.60 9.27
CA LEU A 137 32.21 -31.16 9.25
C LEU A 137 31.08 -30.72 8.31
N ILE A 138 31.04 -31.34 7.12
CA ILE A 138 30.03 -31.02 6.07
C ILE A 138 28.63 -31.43 6.53
N THR A 139 28.47 -32.68 7.02
CA THR A 139 27.17 -33.16 7.51
C THR A 139 26.67 -32.35 8.70
N LYS A 140 27.55 -32.01 9.65
CA LYS A 140 27.22 -31.16 10.79
C LYS A 140 26.78 -29.77 10.34
N PHE A 141 27.49 -29.17 9.41
CA PHE A 141 27.13 -27.86 8.84
C PHE A 141 25.76 -27.90 8.16
N MET A 142 25.51 -28.92 7.32
CA MET A 142 24.23 -29.08 6.63
C MET A 142 23.06 -29.28 7.60
N MET A 143 23.23 -30.11 8.61
CA MET A 143 22.21 -30.30 9.64
C MET A 143 21.92 -29.01 10.41
N GLN A 144 22.96 -28.27 10.81
CA GLN A 144 22.82 -26.98 11.48
C GLN A 144 22.14 -25.94 10.60
N LEU A 145 22.49 -25.91 9.30
CA LEU A 145 21.86 -25.02 8.31
C LEU A 145 20.36 -25.30 8.17
N ILE A 146 19.97 -26.58 8.05
CA ILE A 146 18.55 -26.97 7.96
C ILE A 146 17.78 -26.49 9.19
N VAL A 147 18.29 -26.78 10.38
CA VAL A 147 17.65 -26.35 11.63
C VAL A 147 17.57 -24.82 11.72
N TYR A 148 18.67 -24.13 11.42
CA TYR A 148 18.70 -22.67 11.45
C TYR A 148 17.72 -22.04 10.47
N VAL A 149 17.69 -22.50 9.23
CA VAL A 149 16.78 -21.98 8.20
C VAL A 149 15.32 -22.23 8.60
N THR A 150 14.99 -23.47 9.02
CA THR A 150 13.60 -23.83 9.29
C THR A 150 13.05 -23.24 10.60
N PHE A 151 13.88 -23.07 11.61
CA PHE A 151 13.44 -22.52 12.92
C PHE A 151 13.63 -21.02 13.07
N SER A 152 14.54 -20.41 12.30
CA SER A 152 14.84 -18.97 12.48
C SER A 152 14.50 -18.14 11.26
N VAL A 153 14.97 -18.52 10.09
CA VAL A 153 14.88 -17.68 8.89
C VAL A 153 13.48 -17.71 8.28
N LEU A 154 12.96 -18.90 7.99
CA LEU A 154 11.67 -19.05 7.31
C LEU A 154 10.49 -18.46 8.08
N PRO A 155 10.33 -18.66 9.41
CA PRO A 155 9.23 -18.06 10.15
C PRO A 155 9.24 -16.53 10.10
N ILE A 156 10.41 -15.91 10.25
CA ILE A 156 10.55 -14.45 10.21
C ILE A 156 10.26 -13.89 8.81
N ILE A 157 10.80 -14.54 7.77
CA ILE A 157 10.49 -14.15 6.37
C ILE A 157 9.00 -14.26 6.11
N THR A 158 8.32 -15.30 6.61
CA THR A 158 6.87 -15.45 6.45
C THR A 158 6.10 -14.32 7.10
N LEU A 159 6.47 -13.90 8.33
CA LEU A 159 5.86 -12.76 9.00
C LEU A 159 6.09 -11.45 8.25
N LEU A 160 7.30 -11.22 7.72
CA LEU A 160 7.58 -10.08 6.84
C LEU A 160 6.77 -10.15 5.54
N TYR A 161 6.54 -11.35 5.02
CA TYR A 161 5.76 -11.53 3.79
C TYR A 161 4.29 -11.18 3.99
N PHE A 162 3.69 -11.45 5.17
CA PHE A 162 2.36 -10.93 5.53
C PHE A 162 2.35 -9.41 5.46
N GLN A 163 3.33 -8.74 6.07
CA GLN A 163 3.42 -7.29 6.09
C GLN A 163 3.55 -6.73 4.66
N ILE A 164 4.50 -7.24 3.87
CA ILE A 164 4.76 -6.77 2.50
C ILE A 164 3.52 -6.93 1.62
N LYS A 165 2.86 -8.07 1.69
CA LYS A 165 1.68 -8.37 0.85
C LYS A 165 0.47 -7.50 1.18
N PHE A 166 0.31 -7.08 2.44
CA PHE A 166 -0.81 -6.25 2.86
C PHE A 166 -0.53 -4.75 2.78
N LEU A 167 0.73 -4.35 2.71
CA LEU A 167 1.13 -2.94 2.77
C LEU A 167 0.40 -2.05 1.73
N PRO A 168 0.17 -2.49 0.47
CA PRO A 168 -0.59 -1.69 -0.52
C PRO A 168 -2.05 -1.45 -0.15
N TYR A 169 -2.59 -2.12 0.87
CA TYR A 169 -3.94 -1.85 1.39
C TYR A 169 -4.02 -0.55 2.19
N HIS A 170 -2.87 -0.04 2.67
CA HIS A 170 -2.70 1.20 3.41
C HIS A 170 -3.45 1.28 4.75
N ASP A 171 -3.69 0.13 5.41
CA ASP A 171 -4.22 0.11 6.77
C ASP A 171 -3.07 0.16 7.79
N VAL A 172 -2.96 1.30 8.45
CA VAL A 172 -1.91 1.56 9.44
C VAL A 172 -2.02 0.63 10.64
N SER A 173 -3.25 0.37 11.11
CA SER A 173 -3.49 -0.46 12.31
C SER A 173 -3.04 -1.89 12.10
N ILE A 174 -3.41 -2.51 10.97
CA ILE A 174 -3.01 -3.88 10.62
C ILE A 174 -1.50 -3.95 10.35
N THR A 175 -0.93 -2.92 9.73
CA THR A 175 0.52 -2.85 9.52
C THR A 175 1.28 -2.83 10.85
N TYR A 176 0.79 -2.11 11.89
CA TYR A 176 1.36 -2.17 13.23
C TYR A 176 1.24 -3.55 13.85
N TRP A 177 0.12 -4.26 13.67
CA TRP A 177 -0.02 -5.66 14.11
C TRP A 177 1.03 -6.58 13.48
N HIS A 178 1.31 -6.42 12.18
CA HIS A 178 2.37 -7.18 11.51
C HIS A 178 3.75 -6.87 12.09
N ARG A 179 4.06 -5.61 12.41
CA ARG A 179 5.31 -5.20 13.07
C ARG A 179 5.46 -5.86 14.44
N ILE A 180 4.39 -5.83 15.24
CA ILE A 180 4.35 -6.49 16.54
C ILE A 180 4.56 -7.99 16.38
N ALA A 181 3.92 -8.64 15.40
CA ALA A 181 4.10 -10.05 15.13
C ALA A 181 5.56 -10.41 14.77
N VAL A 182 6.23 -9.60 13.96
CA VAL A 182 7.66 -9.76 13.64
C VAL A 182 8.53 -9.64 14.90
N ILE A 183 8.30 -8.62 15.73
CA ILE A 183 9.04 -8.43 17.00
C ILE A 183 8.82 -9.61 17.94
N LEU A 184 7.58 -10.09 18.09
CA LEU A 184 7.26 -11.25 18.91
C LEU A 184 7.94 -12.52 18.40
N GLY A 185 7.96 -12.74 17.07
CA GLY A 185 8.68 -13.86 16.46
C GLY A 185 10.18 -13.82 16.80
N PHE A 186 10.81 -12.65 16.74
CA PHE A 186 12.20 -12.48 17.18
C PHE A 186 12.38 -12.70 18.68
N ALA A 187 11.50 -12.16 19.51
CA ALA A 187 11.55 -12.35 20.95
C ALA A 187 11.48 -13.84 21.32
N MET A 188 10.61 -14.61 20.68
CA MET A 188 10.52 -16.06 20.84
C MET A 188 11.84 -16.75 20.46
N LEU A 189 12.45 -16.36 19.34
CA LEU A 189 13.77 -16.89 18.94
C LEU A 189 14.84 -16.58 19.96
N ILE A 190 14.98 -15.31 20.38
CA ILE A 190 16.00 -14.88 21.34
C ILE A 190 15.86 -15.61 22.66
N LEU A 191 14.62 -15.76 23.15
CA LEU A 191 14.35 -16.38 24.43
C LEU A 191 14.49 -17.91 24.42
N LEU A 192 14.06 -18.58 23.36
CA LEU A 192 13.93 -20.04 23.34
C LEU A 192 15.11 -20.76 22.66
N THR A 193 15.78 -20.13 21.68
CA THR A 193 16.92 -20.76 20.98
C THR A 193 18.09 -21.11 21.92
N PRO A 194 18.51 -20.28 22.90
CA PRO A 194 19.55 -20.66 23.84
C PRO A 194 19.20 -21.92 24.64
N LEU A 195 17.91 -22.06 25.02
CA LEU A 195 17.44 -23.24 25.75
C LEU A 195 17.47 -24.52 24.92
N MET A 196 17.43 -24.40 23.58
CA MET A 196 17.54 -25.51 22.63
C MET A 196 18.99 -25.93 22.35
N GLN A 197 19.95 -24.99 22.41
CA GLN A 197 21.35 -25.21 21.98
C GLN A 197 22.30 -25.63 23.11
N ASN A 198 21.90 -25.55 24.36
CA ASN A 198 22.78 -25.80 25.50
C ASN A 198 22.97 -27.31 25.73
N THR A 199 23.66 -27.98 24.80
CA THR A 199 23.95 -29.43 24.80
C THR A 199 25.47 -29.64 24.81
N GLY A 200 26.16 -29.49 25.95
CA GLY A 200 27.55 -29.87 26.04
C GLY A 200 28.28 -29.32 27.26
N PRO A 201 29.19 -30.09 27.86
CA PRO A 201 30.05 -29.60 28.93
C PRO A 201 31.06 -28.59 28.39
N ALA A 202 31.17 -27.45 29.03
CA ALA A 202 32.19 -26.43 28.89
C ALA A 202 32.24 -25.68 27.52
N ARG A 203 31.40 -24.70 27.34
CA ARG A 203 31.74 -23.53 26.52
C ARG A 203 31.97 -22.31 27.40
N ARG A 204 33.00 -21.52 27.10
CA ARG A 204 33.48 -20.37 27.85
C ARG A 204 32.35 -19.46 28.30
N LYS A 205 32.29 -19.24 29.62
CA LYS A 205 31.37 -18.37 30.33
C LYS A 205 31.53 -16.94 29.88
N TRP A 206 30.44 -16.35 29.34
CA TRP A 206 30.16 -14.93 29.50
C TRP A 206 29.11 -14.87 30.62
N ASP A 207 29.59 -14.70 31.88
CA ASP A 207 28.74 -14.63 33.06
C ASP A 207 27.97 -13.31 33.09
N ILE A 208 26.75 -13.29 32.55
CA ILE A 208 25.77 -12.29 32.98
C ILE A 208 25.04 -12.87 34.17
N LYS A 209 25.49 -12.52 35.37
CA LYS A 209 24.86 -12.91 36.62
C LYS A 209 23.54 -12.17 36.82
N VAL A 210 22.43 -12.84 36.59
CA VAL A 210 21.09 -12.38 36.97
C VAL A 210 20.58 -13.26 38.08
N GLY A 211 20.95 -12.94 39.34
CA GLY A 211 20.41 -13.55 40.57
C GLY A 211 20.90 -14.97 40.92
N PRO A 212 20.76 -15.39 42.19
CA PRO A 212 21.36 -16.62 42.69
C PRO A 212 20.64 -17.94 42.32
N GLN A 213 19.58 -17.92 41.50
CA GLN A 213 18.86 -19.09 41.02
C GLN A 213 18.57 -19.08 39.49
N ALA A 214 19.12 -18.14 38.74
CA ALA A 214 18.96 -18.14 37.27
C ALA A 214 19.99 -19.11 36.67
N GLU A 215 19.53 -20.16 35.98
CA GLU A 215 20.38 -20.93 35.06
C GLU A 215 21.12 -19.95 34.14
N ALA A 216 22.43 -20.01 34.12
CA ALA A 216 23.28 -19.04 33.38
C ALA A 216 22.89 -19.03 31.89
N TRP A 217 22.47 -17.89 31.40
CA TRP A 217 22.21 -17.64 29.99
C TRP A 217 23.54 -17.58 29.25
N GLU A 218 23.95 -18.68 28.63
CA GLU A 218 25.12 -18.71 27.76
C GLU A 218 24.72 -18.45 26.31
N ALA A 219 24.77 -17.20 25.88
CA ALA A 219 24.61 -16.87 24.47
C ALA A 219 25.85 -17.30 23.68
N SER A 220 25.70 -18.14 22.65
CA SER A 220 26.79 -18.43 21.74
C SER A 220 27.15 -17.15 20.94
N GLY A 221 28.44 -16.96 20.57
CA GLY A 221 28.85 -15.78 19.81
C GLY A 221 28.07 -15.58 18.49
N THR A 222 27.58 -16.66 17.91
CA THR A 222 26.70 -16.63 16.72
C THR A 222 25.31 -16.08 17.05
N GLN A 223 24.78 -16.32 18.23
CA GLN A 223 23.48 -15.76 18.65
C GLN A 223 23.55 -14.27 18.93
N VAL A 224 24.65 -13.84 19.59
CA VAL A 224 24.89 -12.41 19.83
C VAL A 224 25.02 -11.66 18.49
N LEU A 225 25.71 -12.23 17.52
CA LEU A 225 25.85 -11.65 16.18
C LEU A 225 24.49 -11.57 15.44
N LEU A 226 23.68 -12.63 15.53
CA LEU A 226 22.34 -12.68 14.93
C LEU A 226 21.41 -11.64 15.54
N VAL A 227 21.44 -11.48 16.87
CA VAL A 227 20.63 -10.49 17.57
C VAL A 227 21.11 -9.08 17.25
N LEU A 228 22.43 -8.84 17.24
CA LEU A 228 22.98 -7.51 16.99
C LEU A 228 22.92 -7.06 15.53
N ILE A 229 22.89 -7.99 14.57
CA ILE A 229 22.84 -7.66 13.14
C ILE A 229 21.47 -7.91 12.55
N LEU A 230 20.93 -9.11 12.70
CA LEU A 230 19.69 -9.50 12.03
C LEU A 230 18.46 -8.80 12.61
N LEU A 231 18.39 -8.67 13.94
CA LEU A 231 17.28 -7.97 14.59
C LEU A 231 17.18 -6.50 14.16
N PRO A 232 18.24 -5.67 14.22
CA PRO A 232 18.17 -4.29 13.74
C PRO A 232 17.85 -4.21 12.24
N LEU A 233 18.39 -5.10 11.41
CA LEU A 233 18.10 -5.14 9.99
C LEU A 233 16.61 -5.43 9.70
N VAL A 234 16.04 -6.44 10.34
CA VAL A 234 14.64 -6.82 10.12
C VAL A 234 13.68 -5.82 10.74
N VAL A 235 13.96 -5.35 11.97
CA VAL A 235 13.17 -4.28 12.59
C VAL A 235 13.31 -3.00 11.78
N GLY A 236 14.53 -2.64 11.35
CA GLY A 236 14.77 -1.50 10.48
C GLY A 236 14.01 -1.63 9.15
N PHE A 237 14.03 -2.78 8.49
CA PHE A 237 13.25 -3.03 7.30
C PHE A 237 11.74 -2.89 7.57
N SER A 238 11.25 -3.53 8.62
CA SER A 238 9.82 -3.52 8.98
C SER A 238 9.31 -2.11 9.34
N TRP A 239 10.14 -1.28 9.98
CA TRP A 239 9.76 0.05 10.45
C TRP A 239 10.13 1.18 9.51
N LEU A 240 11.24 1.08 8.77
CA LEU A 240 11.74 2.16 7.93
C LEU A 240 11.35 2.00 6.46
N ILE A 241 11.33 0.76 5.96
CA ILE A 241 11.10 0.47 4.56
C ILE A 241 9.64 0.03 4.32
N ALA A 242 9.15 -0.94 5.11
CA ALA A 242 7.79 -1.44 5.00
C ALA A 242 6.80 -0.54 5.78
N THR A 243 6.70 0.73 5.41
CA THR A 243 5.80 1.72 6.00
C THR A 243 4.65 2.04 5.05
N VAL A 244 3.48 2.36 5.62
CA VAL A 244 2.36 2.93 4.85
C VAL A 244 2.77 4.34 4.37
N PRO A 245 2.49 4.72 3.12
CA PRO A 245 2.77 6.06 2.64
C PRO A 245 2.15 7.14 3.55
N ASP A 246 2.91 8.22 3.82
CA ASP A 246 2.55 9.32 4.72
C ASP A 246 2.41 8.95 6.21
N GLU A 247 2.91 7.80 6.63
CA GLU A 247 3.08 7.48 8.04
C GLU A 247 4.07 8.47 8.70
N TRP A 248 3.98 8.66 10.04
CA TRP A 248 4.82 9.63 10.76
C TRP A 248 6.33 9.47 10.48
N ILE A 249 6.80 8.25 10.21
CA ILE A 249 8.19 7.94 9.85
C ILE A 249 8.52 8.48 8.45
N ASP A 250 7.62 8.30 7.48
CA ASP A 250 7.78 8.83 6.12
C ASP A 250 7.92 10.36 6.15
N ARG A 251 7.09 11.04 6.94
CA ARG A 251 7.15 12.51 7.12
C ARG A 251 8.46 12.96 7.77
N ARG A 252 8.97 12.20 8.76
CA ARG A 252 10.23 12.51 9.44
C ARG A 252 11.45 12.30 8.57
N LEU A 253 11.46 11.25 7.76
CA LEU A 253 12.56 10.91 6.86
C LEU A 253 12.51 11.67 5.53
N GLY A 254 11.46 12.48 5.29
CA GLY A 254 11.31 13.25 4.06
C GLY A 254 11.04 12.36 2.83
N PHE A 255 10.46 11.16 3.04
CA PHE A 255 10.03 10.31 1.93
C PHE A 255 8.81 10.86 1.21
N VAL A 256 8.01 11.69 1.90
CA VAL A 256 6.86 12.41 1.38
C VAL A 256 6.98 13.87 1.78
N ALA A 257 6.88 14.79 0.83
CA ALA A 257 6.86 16.22 1.12
C ALA A 257 5.58 16.59 1.89
N PRO A 258 5.67 17.52 2.87
CA PRO A 258 4.48 18.01 3.55
C PRO A 258 3.57 18.74 2.55
N ALA A 259 2.26 18.49 2.64
CA ALA A 259 1.21 19.06 1.79
C ALA A 259 1.05 20.59 1.86
N SER A 260 2.02 21.31 2.45
CA SER A 260 1.97 22.77 2.67
C SER A 260 2.83 23.58 1.70
N VAL A 261 3.45 22.94 0.70
CA VAL A 261 4.28 23.68 -0.27
C VAL A 261 3.42 24.03 -1.47
N ARG A 262 3.06 25.30 -1.58
CA ARG A 262 2.40 25.90 -2.74
C ARG A 262 3.37 25.90 -3.93
N GLY A 263 3.20 24.94 -4.80
CA GLY A 263 3.93 24.85 -6.06
C GLY A 263 3.28 23.77 -6.92
N GLY A 264 3.09 24.05 -8.21
CA GLY A 264 2.41 23.13 -9.12
C GLY A 264 3.05 21.74 -9.17
N ALA A 265 2.36 20.78 -9.78
CA ALA A 265 2.72 19.35 -9.82
C ALA A 265 4.19 19.03 -10.15
N GLU A 266 4.87 19.88 -10.92
CA GLU A 266 6.32 19.77 -11.19
C GLU A 266 7.18 20.15 -9.98
N GLU A 267 6.73 21.06 -9.13
CA GLU A 267 7.49 21.53 -7.96
C GLU A 267 7.30 20.59 -6.78
N GLU A 268 6.11 20.00 -6.60
CA GLU A 268 5.91 18.88 -5.68
C GLU A 268 6.68 17.63 -6.10
N ALA A 269 6.75 17.33 -7.40
CA ALA A 269 7.59 16.27 -7.90
C ALA A 269 9.10 16.53 -7.68
N ARG A 270 9.53 17.79 -7.60
CA ARG A 270 10.90 18.17 -7.23
C ARG A 270 11.18 17.98 -5.73
N LEU A 271 10.14 18.10 -4.89
CA LEU A 271 10.24 17.96 -3.42
C LEU A 271 10.08 16.51 -2.96
N LEU A 272 9.53 15.63 -3.79
CA LEU A 272 9.56 14.19 -3.54
C LEU A 272 11.02 13.74 -3.45
N ASN A 273 11.34 12.95 -2.42
CA ASN A 273 12.64 12.29 -2.33
C ASN A 273 13.00 11.70 -3.70
N PRO A 274 14.22 11.92 -4.23
CA PRO A 274 14.64 11.40 -5.53
C PRO A 274 14.30 9.92 -5.77
N LEU A 275 14.20 9.12 -4.69
CA LEU A 275 13.79 7.71 -4.74
C LEU A 275 12.29 7.55 -5.06
N VAL A 276 11.43 8.37 -4.46
CA VAL A 276 9.98 8.33 -4.72
C VAL A 276 9.69 8.95 -6.09
N ARG A 277 10.40 10.05 -6.43
CA ARG A 277 10.31 10.69 -7.75
C ARG A 277 10.68 9.73 -8.89
N SER A 278 11.78 8.97 -8.75
CA SER A 278 12.21 8.03 -9.80
C SER A 278 11.23 6.86 -10.00
N ILE A 279 10.41 6.54 -9.00
CA ILE A 279 9.45 5.44 -9.07
C ILE A 279 8.10 5.90 -9.61
N VAL A 280 7.66 7.10 -9.21
CA VAL A 280 6.35 7.64 -9.60
C VAL A 280 6.44 8.38 -10.93
N TYR A 281 7.50 9.17 -11.17
CA TYR A 281 7.64 10.06 -12.33
C TYR A 281 8.43 9.46 -13.48
N ASP A 282 9.55 8.76 -13.22
CA ASP A 282 10.39 8.20 -14.28
C ASP A 282 9.72 7.01 -14.99
N ARG A 283 8.68 6.41 -14.37
CA ARG A 283 7.86 5.37 -15.02
C ARG A 283 6.97 5.95 -16.13
N LEU A 284 6.66 7.24 -16.06
CA LEU A 284 5.86 7.94 -17.09
C LEU A 284 6.68 8.35 -18.33
N GLN A 285 8.01 8.33 -18.24
CA GLN A 285 8.89 8.87 -19.31
C GLN A 285 9.93 7.89 -19.86
N SER A 286 10.21 6.75 -19.25
CA SER A 286 11.26 5.86 -19.75
C SER A 286 10.87 4.38 -19.77
N ASP A 287 10.95 3.79 -20.98
CA ASP A 287 11.01 2.33 -21.24
C ASP A 287 12.34 1.69 -20.78
N ASP A 288 13.13 2.36 -19.96
CA ASP A 288 14.50 1.94 -19.66
C ASP A 288 14.56 0.97 -18.47
N ASP A 289 15.02 -0.25 -18.74
CA ASP A 289 15.16 -1.41 -17.84
C ASP A 289 16.15 -1.23 -16.65
N LYS A 290 16.75 -0.02 -16.52
CA LYS A 290 17.82 0.26 -15.54
C LYS A 290 17.31 0.65 -14.16
N GLY A 291 16.69 -0.23 -13.45
CA GLY A 291 16.26 0.08 -12.06
C GLY A 291 15.24 -0.89 -11.50
N TRP A 292 15.14 -2.09 -12.07
CA TRP A 292 14.19 -3.12 -11.66
C TRP A 292 14.16 -3.39 -10.14
N TRP A 293 15.31 -3.33 -9.43
CA TRP A 293 15.41 -3.55 -7.99
C TRP A 293 14.80 -2.39 -7.17
N ARG A 294 14.89 -1.13 -7.66
CA ARG A 294 14.24 0.04 -7.03
C ARG A 294 12.72 -0.04 -7.22
N ARG A 295 12.27 -0.38 -8.44
CA ARG A 295 10.84 -0.63 -8.72
C ARG A 295 10.32 -1.76 -7.85
N TRP A 296 11.10 -2.83 -7.70
CA TRP A 296 10.73 -3.96 -6.83
C TRP A 296 10.68 -3.54 -5.36
N LEU A 297 11.67 -2.79 -4.86
CA LEU A 297 11.74 -2.41 -3.44
C LEU A 297 10.60 -1.50 -2.98
N LEU A 298 10.01 -0.68 -3.85
CA LEU A 298 8.99 0.31 -3.49
C LEU A 298 7.61 -0.02 -4.07
N SER A 299 7.52 -0.92 -5.07
CA SER A 299 6.23 -1.32 -5.65
C SER A 299 5.30 -1.99 -4.64
N TYR A 300 5.83 -2.63 -3.59
CA TYR A 300 5.00 -3.25 -2.57
C TYR A 300 4.36 -2.25 -1.58
N ARG A 301 4.80 -0.98 -1.57
CA ARG A 301 4.20 0.07 -0.72
C ARG A 301 3.00 0.73 -1.37
N VAL A 302 2.86 0.61 -2.67
CA VAL A 302 1.87 1.31 -3.47
C VAL A 302 0.91 0.31 -4.09
N LEU A 303 -0.40 0.63 -4.06
CA LEU A 303 -1.39 -0.15 -4.77
C LEU A 303 -1.23 0.08 -6.28
N ILE A 304 -0.97 -0.98 -7.03
CA ILE A 304 -0.77 -0.94 -8.48
C ILE A 304 -1.88 -1.76 -9.13
N VAL A 305 -2.82 -1.07 -9.78
CA VAL A 305 -3.89 -1.68 -10.55
C VAL A 305 -4.04 -0.84 -11.81
N GLU A 306 -3.21 -1.10 -12.80
CA GLU A 306 -3.19 -0.41 -14.09
C GLU A 306 -3.76 -1.31 -15.18
N ASP A 307 -4.34 -0.72 -16.23
CA ASP A 307 -4.88 -1.44 -17.39
C ASP A 307 -5.86 -2.57 -17.02
N THR A 308 -6.60 -2.42 -15.92
CA THR A 308 -7.44 -3.48 -15.38
C THR A 308 -8.92 -3.12 -15.52
N ASP A 309 -9.67 -3.99 -16.16
CA ASP A 309 -11.11 -4.00 -16.03
C ASP A 309 -11.49 -4.59 -14.66
N LEU A 310 -12.15 -3.80 -13.82
CA LEU A 310 -12.61 -4.22 -12.50
C LEU A 310 -14.02 -4.82 -12.54
N GLY A 311 -14.66 -4.78 -13.70
CA GLY A 311 -16.08 -5.07 -13.88
C GLY A 311 -16.40 -6.41 -14.55
N ASP A 312 -15.83 -7.55 -14.12
CA ASP A 312 -16.22 -8.87 -14.66
C ASP A 312 -17.69 -9.25 -14.34
N ASP A 313 -18.30 -8.64 -13.32
CA ASP A 313 -19.73 -8.79 -12.98
C ASP A 313 -20.48 -7.50 -13.31
N GLU A 314 -21.39 -7.54 -14.29
CA GLU A 314 -22.16 -6.37 -14.72
C GLU A 314 -23.00 -5.73 -13.61
N ASP A 315 -23.33 -6.47 -12.55
CA ASP A 315 -24.17 -6.01 -11.43
C ASP A 315 -23.40 -5.66 -10.15
N ALA A 316 -22.09 -5.93 -10.06
CA ALA A 316 -21.32 -5.74 -8.83
C ALA A 316 -20.91 -4.27 -8.64
N LYS A 317 -21.52 -3.61 -7.66
CA LYS A 317 -21.10 -2.30 -7.19
C LYS A 317 -19.80 -2.43 -6.37
N ILE A 318 -18.75 -1.74 -6.82
CA ILE A 318 -17.46 -1.74 -6.13
C ILE A 318 -17.48 -0.69 -5.02
N VAL A 319 -17.50 -1.12 -3.76
CA VAL A 319 -17.52 -0.22 -2.59
C VAL A 319 -16.10 0.03 -2.10
N LEU A 320 -15.57 1.23 -2.34
CA LEU A 320 -14.21 1.66 -1.99
C LEU A 320 -14.23 2.88 -1.05
N ARG A 321 -15.34 3.11 -0.37
CA ARG A 321 -15.52 4.26 0.54
C ARG A 321 -14.50 4.28 1.65
N GLU A 322 -14.08 5.51 2.04
CA GLU A 322 -13.21 5.77 3.20
C GLU A 322 -11.85 5.09 3.15
N ARG A 323 -11.47 4.48 2.01
CA ARG A 323 -10.20 3.77 1.87
C ARG A 323 -9.05 4.71 1.55
N ASN A 324 -7.88 4.31 2.00
CA ASN A 324 -6.64 5.02 1.71
C ASN A 324 -5.98 4.48 0.43
N PHE A 325 -6.02 5.29 -0.63
CA PHE A 325 -5.40 5.04 -1.94
C PHE A 325 -4.30 6.05 -2.28
N ARG A 326 -3.68 6.65 -1.26
CA ARG A 326 -2.60 7.61 -1.48
C ARG A 326 -1.49 6.98 -2.30
N PHE A 327 -1.03 7.75 -3.31
CA PHE A 327 0.01 7.32 -4.26
C PHE A 327 -0.36 6.06 -5.07
N ALA A 328 -1.59 5.59 -5.05
CA ALA A 328 -2.00 4.42 -5.84
C ALA A 328 -1.79 4.67 -7.34
N LEU A 329 -1.34 3.64 -8.06
CA LEU A 329 -1.22 3.64 -9.51
C LEU A 329 -2.47 2.95 -10.08
N LEU A 330 -3.41 3.76 -10.54
CA LEU A 330 -4.73 3.33 -11.05
C LEU A 330 -4.93 3.80 -12.50
N SER A 331 -3.85 4.14 -13.20
CA SER A 331 -3.91 4.68 -14.56
C SER A 331 -4.52 3.66 -15.53
N ARG A 332 -5.40 4.14 -16.41
CA ARG A 332 -6.12 3.35 -17.40
C ARG A 332 -7.00 2.24 -16.83
N SER A 333 -7.31 2.28 -15.53
CA SER A 333 -8.21 1.33 -14.91
C SER A 333 -9.67 1.76 -15.07
N ASP A 334 -10.58 0.79 -15.11
CA ASP A 334 -12.00 1.05 -15.14
C ASP A 334 -12.57 1.09 -13.71
N LEU A 335 -12.89 2.28 -13.23
CA LEU A 335 -13.49 2.55 -11.93
C LEU A 335 -14.93 3.10 -12.06
N HIS A 336 -15.59 2.97 -13.24
CA HIS A 336 -16.86 3.64 -13.51
C HIS A 336 -18.01 3.26 -12.56
N ARG A 337 -17.91 2.09 -11.90
CA ARG A 337 -18.89 1.60 -10.89
C ARG A 337 -18.41 1.76 -9.45
N ALA A 338 -17.22 2.32 -9.26
CA ALA A 338 -16.64 2.45 -7.95
C ALA A 338 -17.33 3.55 -7.14
N ASP A 339 -17.64 3.24 -5.90
CA ASP A 339 -18.05 4.20 -4.89
C ASP A 339 -16.82 4.57 -4.05
N LEU A 340 -16.18 5.66 -4.43
CA LEU A 340 -14.95 6.21 -3.83
C LEU A 340 -15.26 7.39 -2.87
N ALA A 341 -16.53 7.54 -2.46
CA ALA A 341 -16.89 8.62 -1.54
C ALA A 341 -16.03 8.56 -0.27
N TRP A 342 -15.52 9.72 0.15
CA TRP A 342 -14.62 9.86 1.31
C TRP A 342 -13.27 9.16 1.18
N ALA A 343 -12.92 8.59 0.03
CA ALA A 343 -11.64 7.94 -0.19
C ALA A 343 -10.49 8.95 -0.21
N ASP A 344 -9.33 8.55 0.31
CA ASP A 344 -8.09 9.33 0.26
C ASP A 344 -7.27 8.92 -0.97
N LEU A 345 -7.34 9.72 -2.02
CA LEU A 345 -6.68 9.52 -3.32
C LEU A 345 -5.54 10.54 -3.53
N ARG A 346 -5.04 11.16 -2.46
CA ARG A 346 -4.00 12.19 -2.57
C ARG A 346 -2.76 11.65 -3.29
N ALA A 347 -2.29 12.44 -4.26
CA ALA A 347 -1.16 12.08 -5.14
C ALA A 347 -1.33 10.72 -5.85
N ALA A 348 -2.54 10.20 -5.99
CA ALA A 348 -2.80 9.00 -6.79
C ALA A 348 -2.67 9.29 -8.29
N GLN A 349 -2.26 8.29 -9.07
CA GLN A 349 -2.19 8.37 -10.52
C GLN A 349 -3.43 7.73 -11.15
N LEU A 350 -4.24 8.55 -11.79
CA LEU A 350 -5.51 8.18 -12.42
C LEU A 350 -5.54 8.62 -13.91
N TRP A 351 -4.38 8.68 -14.55
CA TRP A 351 -4.29 9.09 -15.95
C TRP A 351 -5.11 8.17 -16.87
N LYS A 352 -5.97 8.77 -17.69
CA LYS A 352 -6.91 8.06 -18.57
C LYS A 352 -7.82 7.04 -17.87
N THR A 353 -8.04 7.20 -16.58
CA THR A 353 -8.92 6.30 -15.82
C THR A 353 -10.39 6.59 -16.17
N LEU A 354 -11.22 5.55 -16.24
CA LEU A 354 -12.67 5.65 -16.32
C LEU A 354 -13.23 5.76 -14.89
N ALA A 355 -13.47 6.96 -14.40
CA ALA A 355 -13.94 7.18 -13.02
C ALA A 355 -15.27 7.97 -13.00
N LYS A 356 -16.29 7.48 -13.70
CA LYS A 356 -17.63 8.08 -13.77
C LYS A 356 -18.48 7.81 -12.51
N GLY A 357 -17.85 7.33 -11.45
CA GLY A 357 -18.50 6.90 -10.20
C GLY A 357 -18.71 8.01 -9.19
N LYS A 358 -18.89 7.60 -7.93
CA LYS A 358 -19.11 8.50 -6.80
C LYS A 358 -17.77 8.85 -6.16
N LEU A 359 -17.36 10.11 -6.32
CA LEU A 359 -16.16 10.71 -5.73
C LEU A 359 -16.51 11.82 -4.73
N LYS A 360 -17.77 11.83 -4.27
CA LYS A 360 -18.24 12.83 -3.33
C LYS A 360 -17.37 12.85 -2.07
N ASP A 361 -16.97 14.06 -1.67
CA ASP A 361 -16.11 14.30 -0.49
C ASP A 361 -14.76 13.56 -0.54
N ALA A 362 -14.33 13.06 -1.69
CA ALA A 362 -13.04 12.40 -1.86
C ALA A 362 -11.87 13.40 -1.71
N GLN A 363 -10.74 12.92 -1.18
CA GLN A 363 -9.51 13.70 -1.09
C GLN A 363 -8.62 13.37 -2.29
N LEU A 364 -8.44 14.32 -3.20
CA LEU A 364 -7.73 14.17 -4.48
C LEU A 364 -6.58 15.19 -4.62
N GLN A 365 -6.15 15.82 -3.52
CA GLN A 365 -5.11 16.85 -3.57
C GLN A 365 -3.84 16.31 -4.22
N GLY A 366 -3.32 17.04 -5.22
CA GLY A 366 -2.13 16.65 -5.97
C GLY A 366 -2.27 15.34 -6.76
N ALA A 367 -3.48 14.84 -7.00
CA ALA A 367 -3.69 13.66 -7.83
C ALA A 367 -3.49 13.98 -9.33
N PHE A 368 -3.13 12.96 -10.12
CA PHE A 368 -2.89 13.08 -11.55
C PHE A 368 -4.07 12.46 -12.33
N LEU A 369 -4.98 13.32 -12.77
CA LEU A 369 -6.21 12.96 -13.52
C LEU A 369 -6.17 13.42 -14.99
N LYS A 370 -4.99 13.67 -15.51
CA LYS A 370 -4.81 14.09 -16.90
C LYS A 370 -5.51 13.11 -17.86
N GLU A 371 -6.31 13.67 -18.76
CA GLU A 371 -7.09 12.91 -19.76
C GLU A 371 -8.06 11.87 -19.15
N ALA A 372 -8.35 11.94 -17.85
CA ALA A 372 -9.31 11.04 -17.21
C ALA A 372 -10.72 11.22 -17.77
N GLN A 373 -11.49 10.14 -17.81
CA GLN A 373 -12.88 10.15 -18.25
C GLN A 373 -13.79 10.22 -17.02
N LEU A 374 -14.27 11.41 -16.72
CA LEU A 374 -15.06 11.78 -15.54
C LEU A 374 -16.47 12.27 -15.92
N GLN A 375 -16.96 11.93 -17.12
CA GLN A 375 -18.27 12.38 -17.56
C GLN A 375 -19.38 11.92 -16.60
N GLY A 376 -20.15 12.89 -16.10
CA GLY A 376 -21.21 12.64 -15.12
C GLY A 376 -20.73 12.17 -13.75
N ALA A 377 -19.44 12.24 -13.45
CA ALA A 377 -18.91 11.87 -12.14
C ALA A 377 -19.44 12.78 -11.04
N GLN A 378 -19.72 12.21 -9.86
CA GLN A 378 -20.14 12.94 -8.67
C GLN A 378 -18.91 13.34 -7.84
N LEU A 379 -18.47 14.58 -7.99
CA LEU A 379 -17.31 15.19 -7.32
C LEU A 379 -17.71 16.29 -6.32
N ASN A 380 -18.97 16.30 -5.90
CA ASN A 380 -19.47 17.31 -4.95
C ASN A 380 -18.61 17.34 -3.69
N SER A 381 -18.20 18.53 -3.28
CA SER A 381 -17.36 18.78 -2.09
C SER A 381 -16.00 18.05 -2.10
N ALA A 382 -15.56 17.49 -3.22
CA ALA A 382 -14.27 16.85 -3.32
C ALA A 382 -13.11 17.85 -3.13
N GLN A 383 -12.03 17.41 -2.51
CA GLN A 383 -10.82 18.19 -2.30
C GLN A 383 -9.86 17.94 -3.47
N LEU A 384 -9.77 18.88 -4.40
CA LEU A 384 -9.07 18.80 -5.68
C LEU A 384 -7.95 19.85 -5.81
N GLN A 385 -7.42 20.33 -4.68
CA GLN A 385 -6.36 21.34 -4.71
C GLN A 385 -5.12 20.80 -5.42
N ASP A 386 -4.54 21.65 -6.29
CA ASP A 386 -3.31 21.33 -7.05
C ASP A 386 -3.42 20.02 -7.90
N VAL A 387 -4.62 19.60 -8.28
CA VAL A 387 -4.86 18.41 -9.10
C VAL A 387 -4.53 18.70 -10.58
N ASP A 388 -3.91 17.74 -11.26
CA ASP A 388 -3.77 17.79 -12.73
C ASP A 388 -5.00 17.16 -13.40
N LEU A 389 -5.93 17.99 -13.85
CA LEU A 389 -7.11 17.64 -14.66
C LEU A 389 -6.95 18.07 -16.13
N SER A 390 -5.72 18.33 -16.59
CA SER A 390 -5.50 18.79 -17.94
C SER A 390 -6.07 17.81 -18.96
N LYS A 391 -6.88 18.34 -19.90
CA LYS A 391 -7.60 17.57 -20.93
C LYS A 391 -8.56 16.50 -20.39
N ALA A 392 -8.92 16.52 -19.10
CA ALA A 392 -9.90 15.62 -18.54
C ALA A 392 -11.29 15.85 -19.17
N GLN A 393 -12.08 14.79 -19.23
CA GLN A 393 -13.45 14.81 -19.77
C GLN A 393 -14.43 14.86 -18.58
N LEU A 394 -14.92 16.06 -18.26
CA LEU A 394 -15.78 16.38 -17.12
C LEU A 394 -17.19 16.80 -17.55
N GLN A 395 -17.60 16.45 -18.78
CA GLN A 395 -18.91 16.85 -19.29
C GLN A 395 -20.04 16.35 -18.37
N GLY A 396 -20.87 17.28 -17.90
CA GLY A 396 -21.98 16.98 -17.00
C GLY A 396 -21.57 16.50 -15.60
N ALA A 397 -20.31 16.60 -15.22
CA ALA A 397 -19.85 16.24 -13.87
C ALA A 397 -20.45 17.19 -12.82
N GLU A 398 -20.68 16.63 -11.62
CA GLU A 398 -21.15 17.38 -10.45
C GLU A 398 -19.96 17.78 -9.59
N LEU A 399 -19.56 19.05 -9.64
CA LEU A 399 -18.42 19.65 -8.92
C LEU A 399 -18.85 20.71 -7.90
N SER A 400 -20.14 20.71 -7.52
CA SER A 400 -20.66 21.72 -6.60
C SER A 400 -19.91 21.68 -5.27
N TYR A 401 -19.47 22.88 -4.82
CA TYR A 401 -18.66 23.05 -3.60
C TYR A 401 -17.31 22.32 -3.61
N ALA A 402 -16.84 21.83 -4.74
CA ALA A 402 -15.51 21.23 -4.84
C ALA A 402 -14.42 22.30 -4.64
N ASN A 403 -13.31 21.90 -4.01
CA ASN A 403 -12.15 22.77 -3.86
C ASN A 403 -11.11 22.45 -4.95
N LEU A 404 -11.03 23.29 -5.97
CA LEU A 404 -10.15 23.21 -7.13
C LEU A 404 -9.05 24.29 -7.09
N GLU A 405 -8.71 24.82 -5.90
CA GLU A 405 -7.66 25.82 -5.73
C GLU A 405 -6.35 25.34 -6.37
N GLY A 406 -5.78 26.16 -7.27
CA GLY A 406 -4.53 25.85 -7.96
C GLY A 406 -4.59 24.67 -8.94
N ALA A 407 -5.76 24.13 -9.25
CA ALA A 407 -5.91 22.98 -10.16
C ALA A 407 -5.52 23.32 -11.60
N ASP A 408 -4.90 22.39 -12.30
CA ASP A 408 -4.64 22.46 -13.74
C ASP A 408 -5.81 21.86 -14.53
N LEU A 409 -6.63 22.74 -15.11
CA LEU A 409 -7.80 22.41 -15.93
C LEU A 409 -7.58 22.75 -17.42
N ARG A 410 -6.33 22.91 -17.85
CA ARG A 410 -6.03 23.30 -19.24
C ARG A 410 -6.61 22.33 -20.27
N GLY A 411 -7.44 22.89 -21.16
CA GLY A 411 -8.12 22.11 -22.19
C GLY A 411 -9.10 21.07 -21.65
N ALA A 412 -9.50 21.13 -20.38
CA ALA A 412 -10.52 20.25 -19.81
C ALA A 412 -11.89 20.50 -20.46
N LYS A 413 -12.67 19.42 -20.61
CA LYS A 413 -14.03 19.48 -21.20
C LYS A 413 -15.05 19.51 -20.06
N LEU A 414 -15.57 20.70 -19.75
CA LEU A 414 -16.49 20.99 -18.66
C LEU A 414 -17.92 21.31 -19.13
N GLN A 415 -18.26 20.97 -20.39
CA GLN A 415 -19.57 21.31 -20.92
C GLN A 415 -20.69 20.75 -20.03
N GLY A 416 -21.59 21.65 -19.61
CA GLY A 416 -22.74 21.31 -18.75
C GLY A 416 -22.36 20.81 -17.35
N ALA A 417 -21.13 20.95 -16.92
CA ALA A 417 -20.71 20.63 -15.56
C ALA A 417 -21.35 21.60 -14.55
N ASP A 418 -21.61 21.10 -13.33
CA ASP A 418 -22.10 21.92 -12.22
C ASP A 418 -20.94 22.26 -11.27
N LEU A 419 -20.45 23.50 -11.36
CA LEU A 419 -19.37 24.06 -10.54
C LEU A 419 -19.90 25.01 -9.45
N SER A 420 -21.22 25.01 -9.20
CA SER A 420 -21.85 25.95 -8.25
C SER A 420 -21.16 25.93 -6.89
N GLY A 421 -20.72 27.09 -6.41
CA GLY A 421 -20.00 27.24 -5.15
C GLY A 421 -18.59 26.64 -5.10
N ALA A 422 -18.05 26.20 -6.23
CA ALA A 422 -16.69 25.65 -6.27
C ALA A 422 -15.61 26.72 -6.07
N ASN A 423 -14.50 26.35 -5.44
CA ASN A 423 -13.32 27.20 -5.32
C ASN A 423 -12.32 26.91 -6.45
N LEU A 424 -12.21 27.84 -7.40
CA LEU A 424 -11.26 27.81 -8.53
C LEU A 424 -10.15 28.87 -8.37
N GLN A 425 -9.85 29.32 -7.16
CA GLN A 425 -8.82 30.32 -6.94
C GLN A 425 -7.46 29.84 -7.45
N GLY A 426 -6.84 30.65 -8.31
CA GLY A 426 -5.54 30.33 -8.89
C GLY A 426 -5.53 29.14 -9.87
N ALA A 427 -6.69 28.56 -10.20
CA ALA A 427 -6.77 27.46 -11.16
C ALA A 427 -6.43 27.90 -12.59
N ASP A 428 -5.85 27.00 -13.36
CA ASP A 428 -5.52 27.21 -14.78
C ASP A 428 -6.59 26.57 -15.68
N LEU A 429 -7.46 27.41 -16.24
CA LEU A 429 -8.53 27.02 -17.16
C LEU A 429 -8.21 27.37 -18.63
N GLU A 430 -6.93 27.56 -18.98
CA GLU A 430 -6.54 27.90 -20.35
C GLU A 430 -7.12 26.90 -21.38
N GLY A 431 -7.92 27.41 -22.31
CA GLY A 431 -8.55 26.62 -23.35
C GLY A 431 -9.60 25.61 -22.85
N ALA A 432 -10.03 25.70 -21.60
CA ALA A 432 -11.11 24.85 -21.07
C ALA A 432 -12.44 25.11 -21.79
N GLN A 433 -13.25 24.07 -21.94
CA GLN A 433 -14.56 24.11 -22.61
C GLN A 433 -15.66 24.13 -21.55
N LEU A 434 -16.19 25.33 -21.25
CA LEU A 434 -17.15 25.58 -20.18
C LEU A 434 -18.58 25.79 -20.70
N GLN A 435 -18.87 25.52 -21.96
CA GLN A 435 -20.20 25.80 -22.54
C GLN A 435 -21.33 25.21 -21.69
N GLY A 436 -22.22 26.07 -21.19
CA GLY A 436 -23.34 25.73 -20.35
C GLY A 436 -22.98 25.17 -18.97
N ALA A 437 -21.76 25.36 -18.53
CA ALA A 437 -21.40 25.07 -17.15
C ALA A 437 -22.09 26.03 -16.19
N LYS A 438 -22.48 25.56 -15.01
CA LYS A 438 -23.01 26.38 -13.92
C LYS A 438 -21.85 26.87 -13.06
N LEU A 439 -21.75 28.20 -12.91
CA LEU A 439 -20.69 28.84 -12.13
C LEU A 439 -21.27 29.72 -10.99
N ASP A 440 -22.51 29.46 -10.54
CA ASP A 440 -23.14 30.21 -9.46
C ASP A 440 -22.30 30.22 -8.18
N GLY A 441 -21.89 31.38 -7.70
CA GLY A 441 -21.09 31.51 -6.49
C GLY A 441 -19.68 30.89 -6.55
N VAL A 442 -19.17 30.61 -7.74
CA VAL A 442 -17.81 30.12 -7.93
C VAL A 442 -16.78 31.19 -7.55
N GLN A 443 -15.65 30.79 -6.97
CA GLN A 443 -14.54 31.68 -6.63
C GLN A 443 -13.44 31.54 -7.71
N LEU A 444 -13.18 32.61 -8.46
CA LEU A 444 -12.24 32.64 -9.61
C LEU A 444 -11.02 33.55 -9.39
N GLN A 445 -10.78 34.01 -8.15
CA GLN A 445 -9.68 34.94 -7.84
C GLN A 445 -8.34 34.39 -8.34
N GLY A 446 -7.67 35.12 -9.22
CA GLY A 446 -6.38 34.75 -9.80
C GLY A 446 -6.41 33.56 -10.75
N ALA A 447 -7.57 33.04 -11.14
CA ALA A 447 -7.69 32.00 -12.14
C ALA A 447 -7.24 32.48 -13.53
N ASN A 448 -6.71 31.56 -14.35
CA ASN A 448 -6.37 31.82 -15.75
C ASN A 448 -7.50 31.30 -16.66
N LEU A 449 -8.20 32.21 -17.36
CA LEU A 449 -9.30 31.90 -18.28
C LEU A 449 -8.90 32.11 -19.76
N ALA A 450 -7.62 32.24 -20.09
CA ALA A 450 -7.17 32.51 -21.44
C ALA A 450 -7.70 31.45 -22.43
N SER A 451 -8.32 31.93 -23.50
CA SER A 451 -8.88 31.08 -24.57
C SER A 451 -9.95 30.07 -24.09
N ALA A 452 -10.47 30.19 -22.89
CA ALA A 452 -11.58 29.36 -22.42
C ALA A 452 -12.86 29.64 -23.24
N ASP A 453 -13.68 28.61 -23.41
CA ASP A 453 -14.92 28.67 -24.21
C ASP A 453 -16.12 28.71 -23.28
N ILE A 454 -16.85 29.84 -23.25
CA ILE A 454 -17.83 30.18 -22.21
C ILE A 454 -19.26 30.38 -22.74
N TRP A 455 -19.63 29.77 -23.86
CA TRP A 455 -20.98 29.91 -24.41
C TRP A 455 -22.06 29.42 -23.43
N LEU A 456 -23.08 30.28 -23.16
CA LEU A 456 -24.17 29.98 -22.21
C LEU A 456 -23.71 29.65 -20.78
N VAL A 457 -22.65 30.28 -20.33
CA VAL A 457 -22.16 30.15 -18.95
C VAL A 457 -22.82 31.23 -18.09
N ASP A 458 -23.40 30.83 -16.95
CA ASP A 458 -23.87 31.75 -15.94
C ASP A 458 -22.72 32.07 -14.99
N PHE A 459 -22.19 33.29 -15.09
CA PHE A 459 -21.05 33.72 -14.28
C PHE A 459 -21.50 34.50 -13.04
N PRO A 460 -20.69 34.47 -11.95
CA PRO A 460 -20.93 35.33 -10.81
C PRO A 460 -20.94 36.82 -11.20
N HIS A 461 -21.88 37.58 -10.66
CA HIS A 461 -22.06 39.02 -10.99
C HIS A 461 -20.87 39.90 -10.59
N ASP A 462 -19.97 39.44 -9.73
CA ASP A 462 -18.96 40.24 -9.04
C ASP A 462 -17.50 39.97 -9.49
N LEU A 463 -17.28 39.33 -10.63
CA LEU A 463 -15.92 39.01 -11.14
C LEU A 463 -15.00 40.24 -11.21
N ALA A 464 -15.55 41.41 -11.52
CA ALA A 464 -14.78 42.65 -11.61
C ALA A 464 -14.25 43.14 -10.26
N THR A 465 -14.85 42.73 -9.14
CA THR A 465 -14.48 43.12 -7.78
C THR A 465 -13.57 42.15 -7.08
N GLU A 466 -13.32 40.97 -7.69
CA GLU A 466 -12.41 39.95 -7.15
C GLU A 466 -10.95 40.43 -7.15
N SER A 467 -10.23 40.12 -6.08
CA SER A 467 -8.81 40.47 -5.95
C SER A 467 -7.99 39.28 -5.48
N PRO A 468 -7.00 38.82 -6.28
CA PRO A 468 -6.64 39.28 -7.64
C PRO A 468 -7.70 38.88 -8.68
N ALA A 469 -7.95 39.74 -9.67
CA ALA A 469 -8.87 39.44 -10.75
C ALA A 469 -8.40 38.26 -11.61
N PRO A 470 -9.34 37.48 -12.22
CA PRO A 470 -8.98 36.43 -13.18
C PRO A 470 -8.20 36.99 -14.35
N SER A 471 -7.22 36.23 -14.85
CA SER A 471 -6.44 36.58 -16.05
C SER A 471 -7.06 35.98 -17.33
N GLY A 472 -6.68 36.51 -18.49
CA GLY A 472 -7.08 35.96 -19.80
C GLY A 472 -8.54 36.23 -20.19
N VAL A 473 -9.28 37.02 -19.42
CA VAL A 473 -10.69 37.34 -19.71
C VAL A 473 -10.89 38.00 -21.08
N ALA A 474 -9.89 38.77 -21.57
CA ALA A 474 -9.93 39.39 -22.88
C ALA A 474 -9.88 38.38 -24.05
N ASP A 475 -9.37 37.17 -23.82
CA ASP A 475 -9.17 36.13 -24.82
C ASP A 475 -10.25 35.04 -24.79
N LEU A 476 -11.31 35.25 -23.98
CA LEU A 476 -12.44 34.33 -23.89
C LEU A 476 -13.12 34.15 -25.26
N LYS A 477 -13.49 32.92 -25.56
CA LYS A 477 -14.24 32.55 -26.76
C LYS A 477 -15.72 32.42 -26.41
N MET A 478 -16.55 33.13 -27.17
CA MET A 478 -18.00 33.09 -27.06
C MET A 478 -18.60 32.52 -28.33
N SER A 479 -18.52 31.21 -28.53
CA SER A 479 -19.00 30.56 -29.73
C SER A 479 -19.94 29.39 -29.38
N PRO A 480 -21.11 29.29 -30.03
CA PRO A 480 -21.94 28.11 -29.88
C PRO A 480 -21.21 26.88 -30.43
N LEU A 481 -21.52 25.72 -29.89
CA LEU A 481 -21.00 24.48 -30.45
C LEU A 481 -21.46 24.28 -31.89
N SER A 482 -20.56 23.85 -32.76
CA SER A 482 -20.95 23.50 -34.14
C SER A 482 -21.96 22.33 -34.12
N PRO A 483 -22.81 22.18 -35.15
CA PRO A 483 -23.75 21.05 -35.24
C PRO A 483 -23.07 19.69 -35.10
N GLU A 484 -21.86 19.55 -35.66
CA GLU A 484 -21.06 18.32 -35.58
C GLU A 484 -20.58 18.10 -34.14
N ALA A 485 -20.09 19.15 -33.48
CA ALA A 485 -19.64 19.09 -32.09
C ALA A 485 -20.82 18.77 -31.14
N LYS A 486 -22.02 19.29 -31.40
CA LYS A 486 -23.25 18.97 -30.67
C LYS A 486 -23.62 17.49 -30.82
N ALA A 487 -23.58 16.95 -32.04
CA ALA A 487 -23.88 15.55 -32.31
C ALA A 487 -22.85 14.62 -31.67
N GLN A 488 -21.56 14.96 -31.77
CA GLN A 488 -20.49 14.20 -31.14
C GLN A 488 -20.61 14.20 -29.62
N LEU A 489 -20.87 15.37 -29.00
CA LEU A 489 -21.07 15.48 -27.56
C LEU A 489 -22.23 14.62 -27.07
N LYS A 490 -23.38 14.62 -27.79
CA LYS A 490 -24.51 13.73 -27.46
C LYS A 490 -24.13 12.26 -27.59
N GLN A 491 -23.40 11.89 -28.61
CA GLN A 491 -22.94 10.52 -28.81
C GLN A 491 -21.97 10.08 -27.72
N ASP A 492 -20.99 10.92 -27.37
CA ASP A 492 -20.00 10.64 -26.34
C ASP A 492 -20.64 10.50 -24.95
N LEU A 493 -21.61 11.35 -24.62
CA LEU A 493 -22.34 11.27 -23.35
C LEU A 493 -23.23 10.02 -23.27
N ASN A 494 -23.95 9.69 -24.34
CA ASN A 494 -24.77 8.47 -24.38
C ASN A 494 -23.91 7.19 -24.29
N ALA A 495 -22.74 7.19 -24.91
CA ALA A 495 -21.80 6.07 -24.82
C ALA A 495 -21.09 5.99 -23.45
N SER A 496 -20.96 7.14 -22.78
CA SER A 496 -20.12 7.28 -21.60
C SER A 496 -20.88 7.14 -20.30
N ILE A 497 -22.13 7.59 -20.22
CA ILE A 497 -22.92 7.59 -19.00
C ILE A 497 -23.85 6.37 -19.01
N THR A 498 -23.56 5.37 -18.18
CA THR A 498 -24.33 4.12 -18.10
C THR A 498 -25.52 4.22 -17.16
N ASP A 499 -25.53 5.16 -16.19
CA ASP A 499 -26.66 5.39 -15.29
C ASP A 499 -27.75 6.22 -16.01
N PRO A 500 -28.96 5.67 -16.24
CA PRO A 500 -30.01 6.37 -16.95
C PRO A 500 -30.47 7.66 -16.23
N ALA A 501 -30.43 7.69 -14.91
CA ALA A 501 -30.83 8.87 -14.13
C ALA A 501 -29.82 10.01 -14.28
N VAL A 502 -28.53 9.69 -14.21
CA VAL A 502 -27.45 10.67 -14.44
C VAL A 502 -27.48 11.14 -15.88
N LEU A 503 -27.64 10.22 -16.83
CA LEU A 503 -27.75 10.56 -18.26
C LEU A 503 -28.92 11.52 -18.52
N ALA A 504 -30.08 11.27 -17.93
CA ALA A 504 -31.26 12.13 -18.11
C ALA A 504 -31.00 13.58 -17.60
N VAL A 505 -30.35 13.74 -16.46
CA VAL A 505 -29.98 15.03 -15.90
C VAL A 505 -28.98 15.75 -16.81
N VAL A 506 -27.93 15.04 -17.23
CA VAL A 506 -26.88 15.62 -18.10
C VAL A 506 -27.47 15.98 -19.45
N MET A 507 -28.33 15.15 -20.05
CA MET A 507 -28.96 15.44 -21.34
C MET A 507 -29.94 16.60 -21.23
N SER A 508 -30.67 16.75 -20.13
CA SER A 508 -31.53 17.91 -19.91
C SER A 508 -30.74 19.22 -19.87
N ARG A 509 -29.61 19.24 -19.16
CA ARG A 509 -28.69 20.39 -19.14
C ARG A 509 -28.09 20.65 -20.52
N LEU A 510 -27.77 19.57 -21.25
CA LEU A 510 -27.20 19.67 -22.58
C LEU A 510 -28.18 20.28 -23.59
N ASP A 511 -29.48 19.96 -23.51
CA ASP A 511 -30.48 20.52 -24.41
C ASP A 511 -30.63 22.05 -24.25
N GLU A 512 -30.34 22.61 -23.08
CA GLU A 512 -30.22 24.04 -22.87
C GLU A 512 -28.99 24.62 -23.61
N ILE A 513 -27.84 23.96 -23.55
CA ILE A 513 -26.59 24.36 -24.20
C ILE A 513 -26.68 24.29 -25.72
N LEU A 514 -27.51 23.41 -26.25
CA LEU A 514 -27.64 23.14 -27.67
C LEU A 514 -28.56 24.14 -28.38
N ARG A 515 -29.12 25.13 -27.69
CA ARG A 515 -29.87 26.22 -28.30
C ARG A 515 -28.92 27.10 -29.14
N ASP A 516 -29.34 27.43 -30.33
CA ASP A 516 -28.55 28.28 -31.24
C ASP A 516 -28.76 29.79 -30.96
N GLU A 517 -29.78 30.11 -30.17
CA GLU A 517 -30.08 31.48 -29.83
C GLU A 517 -29.38 31.88 -28.52
N PRO A 518 -28.68 33.01 -28.50
CA PRO A 518 -28.14 33.53 -27.25
C PRO A 518 -29.28 33.78 -26.28
N PRO A 519 -29.05 33.57 -24.95
CA PRO A 519 -30.04 33.90 -23.96
C PRO A 519 -30.39 35.36 -24.06
N ASN A 520 -31.64 35.70 -23.77
CA ASN A 520 -32.09 37.08 -23.70
C ASN A 520 -31.46 37.72 -22.46
N TRP A 521 -30.36 38.43 -22.60
CA TRP A 521 -29.59 39.05 -21.55
C TRP A 521 -30.25 40.36 -20.98
N ASP A 522 -31.58 40.49 -21.04
CA ASP A 522 -32.30 41.69 -20.62
C ASP A 522 -32.13 42.04 -19.14
N ASP A 523 -31.48 41.22 -18.32
CA ASP A 523 -31.36 41.38 -16.88
C ASP A 523 -30.05 42.02 -16.39
N GLY A 524 -29.31 42.72 -17.23
CA GLY A 524 -28.15 43.50 -16.82
C GLY A 524 -26.82 42.74 -16.74
N ASN A 525 -26.80 41.49 -17.14
CA ASN A 525 -25.61 40.61 -17.17
C ASN A 525 -24.89 40.66 -18.52
N ASP A 526 -24.61 41.88 -19.03
CA ASP A 526 -23.95 42.03 -20.34
C ASP A 526 -22.45 41.78 -20.25
N TRP A 527 -22.05 40.53 -20.40
CA TRP A 527 -20.65 40.09 -20.50
C TRP A 527 -19.94 40.73 -21.68
N THR A 528 -20.66 41.10 -22.72
CA THR A 528 -20.09 41.77 -23.88
C THR A 528 -19.53 43.14 -23.50
N ASP A 529 -20.15 43.82 -22.55
CA ASP A 529 -19.64 45.08 -21.99
C ASP A 529 -18.41 44.87 -21.09
N TYR A 530 -18.39 43.82 -20.27
CA TYR A 530 -17.25 43.47 -19.43
C TYR A 530 -16.03 43.05 -20.28
N ILE A 531 -16.19 42.13 -21.23
CA ILE A 531 -15.15 41.71 -22.14
C ILE A 531 -14.67 42.88 -23.01
N SER A 532 -15.58 43.77 -23.43
CA SER A 532 -15.21 44.98 -24.18
C SER A 532 -14.40 45.95 -23.34
N LYS A 533 -14.69 46.07 -22.06
CA LYS A 533 -13.92 46.88 -21.09
C LYS A 533 -12.56 46.24 -20.81
N ALA A 534 -12.49 44.91 -20.61
CA ALA A 534 -11.23 44.18 -20.43
C ALA A 534 -10.32 44.22 -21.66
N LYS A 535 -10.88 44.34 -22.87
CA LYS A 535 -10.11 44.50 -24.13
C LYS A 535 -9.55 45.90 -24.35
N LYS A 536 -10.03 46.91 -23.60
CA LYS A 536 -9.48 48.28 -23.65
C LYS A 536 -8.50 48.43 -22.50
N PRO A 537 -7.19 48.49 -22.74
CA PRO A 537 -6.25 48.86 -21.69
C PRO A 537 -6.69 50.21 -21.11
N SER A 538 -6.72 50.31 -19.79
CA SER A 538 -7.04 51.57 -19.12
C SER A 538 -6.06 52.65 -19.63
N SER A 539 -6.56 53.86 -19.81
CA SER A 539 -5.75 55.02 -20.25
C SER A 539 -4.54 55.29 -19.32
N GLU A 540 -4.52 54.70 -18.13
CA GLU A 540 -3.40 54.79 -17.20
C GLU A 540 -2.31 53.72 -17.45
N GLU A 541 -2.62 52.55 -18.03
CA GLU A 541 -1.65 51.55 -18.41
C GLU A 541 -0.90 51.87 -19.73
N LEU A 542 -1.51 52.67 -20.59
CA LEU A 542 -0.85 53.21 -21.79
C LEU A 542 0.10 54.41 -21.48
N ALA A 543 0.06 54.94 -20.26
CA ALA A 543 0.90 56.06 -19.83
C ALA A 543 2.10 55.62 -18.96
N ARG A 544 2.27 54.35 -18.68
CA ARG A 544 3.46 53.72 -18.06
C ARG A 544 4.25 52.89 -19.05
#